data_b569a1a385078cd3bf2804894c9138d4
#
_entry.id   b569a1a385078cd3bf2804894c9138d4
#
_cell.length_a   1.000
_cell.length_b   1.000
_cell.length_c   1.000
_cell.angle_alpha   90.00
_cell.angle_beta   90.00
_cell.angle_gamma   90.00
#
_symmetry.space_group_name_H-M   'P 1'
#
loop_
_entity.id
_entity.type
_entity.pdbx_description
1 polymer ?
#
loop_
_entity_poly.entity_id
_entity_poly.type
_entity_poly.pdbx_seq_one_letter_code
_entity_poly.pdbx_strand_id
1 'polypeptide(L)'
;VYPSGYYNAKARKLKALCKFLHDFCEDDIDRMASRPTQELRIELLRVYGIGNETADDILLYALGHPIFVVDTYTRRLMHRIGVVEERVNYPKLQALFMDNLPSDAQYFNEFHALIVRHSVVACKKSPE
;
A
#
# COMPACT_ATOMS: atom_id res chain seq x y z
N VAL A 1 -13.18 -3.00 -16.10
CA VAL A 1 -13.54 -2.99 -14.69
C VAL A 1 -14.76 -3.84 -14.42
N TYR A 2 -15.60 -4.04 -15.40
CA TYR A 2 -16.63 -5.07 -15.39
C TYR A 2 -15.99 -6.43 -15.57
N PRO A 3 -16.31 -7.48 -14.81
CA PRO A 3 -17.52 -7.67 -14.01
C PRO A 3 -17.38 -7.32 -12.52
N SER A 4 -16.50 -6.45 -12.11
CA SER A 4 -16.42 -6.01 -10.73
C SER A 4 -17.74 -5.41 -10.27
N GLY A 5 -18.21 -5.76 -9.08
CA GLY A 5 -19.46 -5.27 -8.52
C GLY A 5 -19.55 -3.76 -8.33
N TYR A 6 -18.43 -3.05 -8.41
CA TYR A 6 -18.35 -1.61 -8.20
C TYR A 6 -17.68 -0.90 -9.38
N TYR A 7 -17.96 -1.35 -10.60
CA TYR A 7 -17.24 -0.87 -11.78
C TYR A 7 -17.36 0.64 -12.01
N ASN A 8 -18.49 1.27 -11.68
CA ASN A 8 -18.66 2.72 -11.82
C ASN A 8 -17.73 3.48 -10.86
N ALA A 9 -17.64 3.04 -9.60
CA ALA A 9 -16.75 3.63 -8.61
C ALA A 9 -15.29 3.41 -9.00
N LYS A 10 -14.94 2.22 -9.47
CA LYS A 10 -13.58 1.91 -9.93
C LYS A 10 -13.18 2.74 -11.14
N ALA A 11 -14.09 2.91 -12.10
CA ALA A 11 -13.85 3.75 -13.26
C ALA A 11 -13.59 5.20 -12.86
N ARG A 12 -14.35 5.73 -11.91
CA ARG A 12 -14.16 7.07 -11.36
C ARG A 12 -12.80 7.22 -10.68
N LYS A 13 -12.39 6.23 -9.90
CA LYS A 13 -11.09 6.21 -9.23
C LYS A 13 -9.94 6.17 -10.23
N LEU A 14 -10.05 5.37 -11.28
CA LEU A 14 -9.05 5.30 -12.35
C LEU A 14 -8.94 6.63 -13.09
N LYS A 15 -10.06 7.27 -13.41
CA LYS A 15 -10.04 8.58 -14.05
C LYS A 15 -9.36 9.63 -13.16
N ALA A 16 -9.65 9.61 -11.86
CA ALA A 16 -9.03 10.53 -10.92
C ALA A 16 -7.51 10.32 -10.85
N LEU A 17 -7.05 9.07 -10.84
CA LEU A 17 -5.62 8.76 -10.84
C LEU A 17 -4.95 9.21 -12.14
N CYS A 18 -5.55 8.95 -13.29
CA CYS A 18 -5.02 9.39 -14.58
C CYS A 18 -4.91 10.90 -14.66
N LYS A 19 -5.93 11.62 -14.20
CA LYS A 19 -5.89 13.08 -14.14
C LYS A 19 -4.79 13.58 -13.23
N PHE A 20 -4.63 12.96 -12.06
CA PHE A 20 -3.55 13.30 -11.13
C PHE A 20 -2.17 13.13 -11.77
N LEU A 21 -1.92 12.01 -12.43
CA LEU A 21 -0.65 11.76 -13.09
C LEU A 21 -0.36 12.79 -14.16
N HIS A 22 -1.36 13.14 -14.96
CA HIS A 22 -1.22 14.16 -15.99
C HIS A 22 -0.92 15.54 -15.41
N ASP A 23 -1.68 15.96 -14.39
CA ASP A 23 -1.57 17.29 -13.80
C ASP A 23 -0.32 17.44 -12.93
N PHE A 24 0.10 16.37 -12.24
CA PHE A 24 1.19 16.41 -11.26
C PHE A 24 2.57 16.23 -11.88
N CYS A 25 2.71 15.32 -12.84
CA CYS A 25 4.02 14.97 -13.41
C CYS A 25 4.03 14.83 -14.94
N GLU A 26 3.00 15.30 -15.62
CA GLU A 26 2.88 15.22 -17.08
C GLU A 26 3.06 13.79 -17.61
N ASP A 27 2.52 12.81 -16.86
CA ASP A 27 2.61 11.37 -17.16
C ASP A 27 4.04 10.81 -17.13
N ASP A 28 5.00 11.55 -16.56
CA ASP A 28 6.37 11.10 -16.40
C ASP A 28 6.57 10.47 -15.01
N ILE A 29 6.53 9.14 -14.96
CA ILE A 29 6.65 8.39 -13.71
C ILE A 29 8.03 8.55 -13.07
N ASP A 30 9.09 8.62 -13.87
CA ASP A 30 10.44 8.81 -13.34
C ASP A 30 10.59 10.18 -12.65
N ARG A 31 10.00 11.21 -13.23
CA ARG A 31 9.96 12.54 -12.63
C ARG A 31 9.19 12.52 -11.32
N MET A 32 8.07 11.81 -11.27
CA MET A 32 7.29 11.62 -10.05
C MET A 32 8.11 10.88 -9.00
N ALA A 33 8.78 9.79 -9.37
CA ALA A 33 9.56 8.97 -8.45
C ALA A 33 10.73 9.72 -7.82
N SER A 34 11.23 10.79 -8.44
CA SER A 34 12.34 11.58 -7.90
C SER A 34 11.95 12.50 -6.74
N ARG A 35 10.64 12.65 -6.46
CA ARG A 35 10.15 13.52 -5.39
C ARG A 35 10.22 12.81 -4.02
N PRO A 36 10.29 13.58 -2.92
CA PRO A 36 10.35 12.98 -1.58
C PRO A 36 9.13 12.11 -1.26
N THR A 37 9.36 11.00 -0.56
CA THR A 37 8.33 10.01 -0.23
C THR A 37 7.10 10.62 0.45
N GLN A 38 7.31 11.43 1.47
CA GLN A 38 6.20 12.01 2.23
C GLN A 38 5.39 13.03 1.43
N GLU A 39 6.06 13.79 0.59
CA GLU A 39 5.39 14.73 -0.33
C GLU A 39 4.48 13.98 -1.29
N LEU A 40 5.00 12.92 -1.93
CA LEU A 40 4.23 12.07 -2.83
C LEU A 40 3.05 11.42 -2.11
N ARG A 41 3.28 10.93 -0.90
CA ARG A 41 2.24 10.27 -0.12
C ARG A 41 1.07 11.22 0.16
N ILE A 42 1.36 12.45 0.57
CA ILE A 42 0.35 13.47 0.83
C ILE A 42 -0.45 13.76 -0.44
N GLU A 43 0.24 13.94 -1.56
CA GLU A 43 -0.42 14.22 -2.85
C GLU A 43 -1.28 13.06 -3.32
N LEU A 44 -0.79 11.82 -3.19
CA LEU A 44 -1.56 10.63 -3.57
C LEU A 44 -2.82 10.48 -2.71
N LEU A 45 -2.75 10.75 -1.42
CA LEU A 45 -3.89 10.64 -0.53
C LEU A 45 -5.00 11.67 -0.82
N ARG A 46 -4.69 12.73 -1.57
CA ARG A 46 -5.68 13.71 -2.02
C ARG A 46 -6.48 13.23 -3.24
N VAL A 47 -6.00 12.19 -3.92
CA VAL A 47 -6.66 11.67 -5.11
C VAL A 47 -7.89 10.86 -4.69
N TYR A 48 -9.01 11.09 -5.39
CA TYR A 48 -10.24 10.36 -5.11
C TYR A 48 -10.01 8.84 -5.22
N GLY A 49 -10.40 8.14 -4.18
CA GLY A 49 -10.34 6.68 -4.14
C GLY A 49 -9.00 6.10 -3.72
N ILE A 50 -8.01 6.93 -3.38
CA ILE A 50 -6.71 6.45 -2.90
C ILE A 50 -6.64 6.63 -1.39
N GLY A 51 -6.62 5.50 -0.66
CA GLY A 51 -6.37 5.46 0.78
C GLY A 51 -4.93 5.09 1.09
N ASN A 52 -4.64 4.87 2.37
CA ASN A 52 -3.28 4.57 2.86
C ASN A 52 -2.63 3.40 2.12
N GLU A 53 -3.33 2.28 2.03
CA GLU A 53 -2.79 1.06 1.41
C GLU A 53 -2.47 1.29 -0.07
N THR A 54 -3.40 1.88 -0.83
CA THR A 54 -3.20 2.13 -2.25
C THR A 54 -2.07 3.13 -2.50
N ALA A 55 -2.02 4.20 -1.71
CA ALA A 55 -0.92 5.18 -1.81
C ALA A 55 0.44 4.51 -1.57
N ASP A 56 0.53 3.69 -0.54
CA ASP A 56 1.78 3.02 -0.17
C ASP A 56 2.14 1.91 -1.16
N ASP A 57 1.17 1.22 -1.76
CA ASP A 57 1.41 0.30 -2.86
C ASP A 57 2.05 1.00 -4.07
N ILE A 58 1.53 2.15 -4.43
CA ILE A 58 2.07 2.94 -5.54
C ILE A 58 3.50 3.38 -5.22
N LEU A 59 3.72 3.89 -4.01
CA LEU A 59 5.04 4.35 -3.58
C LEU A 59 6.07 3.24 -3.60
N LEU A 60 5.74 2.08 -3.06
CA LEU A 60 6.69 0.96 -2.95
C LEU A 60 6.89 0.26 -4.29
N TYR A 61 5.81 -0.17 -4.92
CA TYR A 61 5.89 -1.06 -6.09
C TYR A 61 6.11 -0.31 -7.40
N ALA A 62 5.45 0.82 -7.60
CA ALA A 62 5.59 1.58 -8.84
C ALA A 62 6.74 2.57 -8.82
N LEU A 63 7.01 3.20 -7.69
CA LEU A 63 7.98 4.28 -7.57
C LEU A 63 9.26 3.90 -6.83
N GLY A 64 9.31 2.73 -6.20
CA GLY A 64 10.51 2.23 -5.52
C GLY A 64 10.88 2.98 -4.25
N HIS A 65 9.92 3.60 -3.59
CA HIS A 65 10.16 4.32 -2.34
C HIS A 65 10.12 3.38 -1.13
N PRO A 66 10.97 3.63 -0.09
CA PRO A 66 11.03 2.77 1.09
C PRO A 66 9.88 3.06 2.05
N ILE A 67 8.71 2.55 1.74
CA ILE A 67 7.55 2.61 2.61
C ILE A 67 6.94 1.22 2.74
N PHE A 68 6.56 0.83 3.95
CA PHE A 68 5.99 -0.49 4.19
C PHE A 68 4.49 -0.47 3.97
N VAL A 69 4.00 -1.41 3.15
CA VAL A 69 2.58 -1.54 2.85
C VAL A 69 1.94 -2.47 3.88
N VAL A 70 0.90 -1.97 4.54
CA VAL A 70 0.12 -2.73 5.51
C VAL A 70 -1.25 -3.06 4.92
N ASP A 71 -1.49 -4.33 4.66
CA ASP A 71 -2.76 -4.81 4.15
C ASP A 71 -3.51 -5.66 5.19
N THR A 72 -4.63 -6.21 4.78
CA THR A 72 -5.45 -7.09 5.64
C THR A 72 -4.67 -8.33 6.08
N TYR A 73 -3.84 -8.87 5.22
CA TYR A 73 -2.99 -10.04 5.53
C TYR A 73 -1.99 -9.72 6.62
N THR A 74 -1.31 -8.59 6.51
CA THR A 74 -0.33 -8.12 7.50
C THR A 74 -0.98 -7.93 8.86
N ARG A 75 -2.12 -7.26 8.91
CA ARG A 75 -2.85 -7.02 10.15
C ARG A 75 -3.27 -8.33 10.82
N ARG A 76 -3.82 -9.23 10.03
CA ARG A 76 -4.28 -10.53 10.54
C ARG A 76 -3.14 -11.36 11.11
N LEU A 77 -2.03 -11.44 10.37
CA LEU A 77 -0.85 -12.18 10.83
C LEU A 77 -0.30 -11.60 12.12
N MET A 78 -0.08 -10.30 12.18
CA MET A 78 0.49 -9.65 13.37
C MET A 78 -0.41 -9.76 14.58
N HIS A 79 -1.72 -9.71 14.40
CA HIS A 79 -2.67 -9.95 15.48
C HIS A 79 -2.61 -11.40 15.96
N ARG A 80 -2.60 -12.36 15.06
CA ARG A 80 -2.61 -13.79 15.41
C ARG A 80 -1.35 -14.24 16.14
N ILE A 81 -0.21 -13.65 15.85
CA ILE A 81 1.03 -13.94 16.57
C ILE A 81 1.19 -13.10 17.85
N GLY A 82 0.19 -12.27 18.18
CA GLY A 82 0.16 -11.55 19.45
C GLY A 82 0.95 -10.26 19.51
N VAL A 83 1.40 -9.74 18.38
CA VAL A 83 2.20 -8.51 18.32
C VAL A 83 1.36 -7.26 18.44
N VAL A 84 0.17 -7.26 17.85
CA VAL A 84 -0.74 -6.09 17.82
C VAL A 84 -2.17 -6.49 18.15
N GLU A 85 -2.98 -5.49 18.51
CA GLU A 85 -4.41 -5.65 18.70
C GLU A 85 -5.10 -5.84 17.34
N GLU A 86 -6.26 -6.52 17.34
CA GLU A 86 -7.04 -6.78 16.13
C GLU A 86 -7.39 -5.51 15.37
N ARG A 87 -7.68 -4.43 16.09
CA ARG A 87 -8.11 -3.14 15.54
C ARG A 87 -7.00 -2.10 15.51
N VAL A 88 -5.74 -2.53 15.46
CA VAL A 88 -4.63 -1.60 15.34
C VAL A 88 -4.81 -0.72 14.09
N ASN A 89 -4.55 0.58 14.22
CA ASN A 89 -4.70 1.48 13.10
C ASN A 89 -3.52 1.36 12.11
N TYR A 90 -3.73 1.81 10.88
CA TYR A 90 -2.74 1.70 9.81
C TYR A 90 -1.40 2.36 10.19
N PRO A 91 -1.38 3.64 10.65
CA PRO A 91 -0.11 4.29 10.99
C PRO A 91 0.69 3.56 12.06
N LYS A 92 0.05 3.04 13.10
CA LYS A 92 0.73 2.30 14.16
C LYS A 92 1.35 1.01 13.65
N LEU A 93 0.61 0.26 12.85
CA LEU A 93 1.10 -1.01 12.31
C LEU A 93 2.22 -0.75 11.30
N GLN A 94 2.09 0.26 10.45
CA GLN A 94 3.15 0.65 9.53
C GLN A 94 4.42 1.06 10.28
N ALA A 95 4.30 1.86 11.34
CA ALA A 95 5.41 2.29 12.15
C ALA A 95 6.14 1.10 12.81
N LEU A 96 5.41 0.09 13.24
CA LEU A 96 6.00 -1.12 13.80
C LEU A 96 7.02 -1.73 12.86
N PHE A 97 6.71 -1.82 11.58
CA PHE A 97 7.64 -2.35 10.58
C PHE A 97 8.74 -1.34 10.24
N MET A 98 8.38 -0.10 9.97
CA MET A 98 9.34 0.89 9.49
C MET A 98 10.34 1.31 10.56
N ASP A 99 9.96 1.27 11.85
CA ASP A 99 10.86 1.60 12.95
C ASP A 99 11.83 0.46 13.30
N ASN A 100 11.52 -0.77 12.89
CA ASN A 100 12.27 -1.96 13.29
C ASN A 100 12.97 -2.67 12.13
N LEU A 101 12.73 -2.27 10.88
CA LEU A 101 13.32 -2.89 9.70
C LEU A 101 14.21 -1.88 8.95
N PRO A 102 15.19 -2.37 8.16
CA PRO A 102 15.99 -1.47 7.32
C PRO A 102 15.10 -0.67 6.38
N SER A 103 15.43 0.61 6.19
CA SER A 103 14.71 1.49 5.27
C SER A 103 15.15 1.21 3.83
N ASP A 104 14.61 0.16 3.24
CA ASP A 104 14.99 -0.36 1.93
C ASP A 104 13.75 -0.86 1.20
N ALA A 105 13.50 -0.32 0.01
CA ALA A 105 12.29 -0.65 -0.77
C ALA A 105 12.27 -2.13 -1.16
N GLN A 106 13.40 -2.70 -1.57
CA GLN A 106 13.47 -4.10 -1.95
C GLN A 106 13.21 -5.01 -0.75
N TYR A 107 13.75 -4.67 0.40
CA TYR A 107 13.52 -5.41 1.65
C TYR A 107 12.04 -5.40 2.01
N PHE A 108 11.40 -4.24 1.96
CA PHE A 108 9.96 -4.11 2.25
C PHE A 108 9.11 -4.90 1.26
N ASN A 109 9.47 -4.84 -0.02
CA ASN A 109 8.78 -5.59 -1.07
C ASN A 109 8.85 -7.10 -0.79
N GLU A 110 10.03 -7.62 -0.51
CA GLU A 110 10.23 -9.05 -0.22
C GLU A 110 9.52 -9.48 1.06
N PHE A 111 9.60 -8.67 2.11
CA PHE A 111 8.93 -8.95 3.38
C PHE A 111 7.41 -9.01 3.20
N HIS A 112 6.85 -8.02 2.52
CA HIS A 112 5.42 -7.97 2.22
C HIS A 112 4.98 -9.17 1.38
N ALA A 113 5.76 -9.52 0.37
CA ALA A 113 5.47 -10.69 -0.48
C ALA A 113 5.44 -12.00 0.34
N LEU A 114 6.35 -12.15 1.30
CA LEU A 114 6.37 -13.32 2.18
C LEU A 114 5.14 -13.37 3.08
N ILE A 115 4.69 -12.25 3.60
CA ILE A 115 3.46 -12.18 4.40
C ILE A 115 2.25 -12.60 3.56
N VAL A 116 2.12 -12.06 2.37
CA VAL A 116 1.02 -12.40 1.46
C VAL A 116 1.03 -13.88 1.13
N ARG A 117 2.18 -14.41 0.74
CA ARG A 117 2.32 -15.84 0.40
C ARG A 117 1.95 -16.74 1.56
N HIS A 118 2.46 -16.46 2.75
CA HIS A 118 2.11 -17.23 3.94
C HIS A 118 0.61 -17.15 4.25
N SER A 119 0.03 -15.97 4.11
CA SER A 119 -1.38 -15.75 4.42
C SER A 119 -2.32 -16.48 3.44
N VAL A 120 -1.93 -16.56 2.18
CA VAL A 120 -2.70 -17.30 1.17
C VAL A 120 -2.65 -18.80 1.44
N VAL A 121 -1.49 -19.32 1.86
CA VAL A 121 -1.28 -20.76 2.06
C VAL A 121 -1.75 -21.24 3.44
N ALA A 122 -1.42 -20.53 4.51
CA ALA A 122 -1.60 -21.00 5.89
C ALA A 122 -2.42 -20.06 6.77
N CYS A 123 -2.13 -18.75 6.78
CA CYS A 123 -2.78 -17.78 7.65
C CYS A 123 -4.04 -17.20 6.98
N LYS A 124 -4.99 -18.07 6.67
CA LYS A 124 -6.23 -17.70 6.01
C LYS A 124 -7.22 -17.07 6.99
N LYS A 125 -8.30 -16.48 6.48
CA LYS A 125 -9.39 -15.95 7.30
C LYS A 125 -9.92 -17.02 8.24
N SER A 126 -10.03 -18.28 7.75
CA SER A 126 -10.36 -19.45 8.56
C SER A 126 -9.19 -20.44 8.42
N PRO A 127 -8.16 -20.35 9.27
CA PRO A 127 -6.99 -21.23 9.18
C PRO A 127 -7.33 -22.67 9.53
N GLU A 128 -6.63 -23.58 8.91
CA GLU A 128 -6.73 -25.01 9.21
C GLU A 128 -5.99 -25.34 10.49
#